data_1163cd9f0f73c339aa2bae1abaf06906
#
_entry.id   1163cd9f0f73c339aa2bae1abaf06906
#
_cell.length_a   1.000
_cell.length_b   1.000
_cell.length_c   1.000
_cell.angle_alpha   90.00
_cell.angle_beta   90.00
_cell.angle_gamma   90.00
#
_symmetry.space_group_name_H-M   'P 1'
#
loop_
_entity.id
_entity.type
_entity.pdbx_description
1 polymer ?
#
loop_
_entity_poly.entity_id
_entity_poly.type
_entity_poly.pdbx_seq_one_letter_code
_entity_poly.pdbx_strand_id
1 'polypeptide(L)'
;MKREVAADPEVLTGIARVELRQKFLQADMGITGANFAVAETGTVVLVTNEGNGRMVTSLPRIHVALMGVEKVIPSLTDLMVFLAILGRSATGQKLSVYTTLVRGPRRATELEGPQEFHLVLLDNGRVGQIAGPLRESLYCLRCGACLNVCPVYRQIGGHAYGETYPGPIGILATAMLRGYDSVKDLAHASSLCGACEDVCPVKIQIPRMLVELRAELDRERIAPWLERAVFKVFAWVLTHPTAYRAAGALGRMAQKPFMRNGRLGTLPLFFRSWTERRDLPPITRKSFRRRWQELEGGR
;
A
#
# COMPACT_ATOMS: atom_id res chain seq x y z
N MET A 1 -27.91 -23.32 4.59
CA MET A 1 -28.37 -24.25 5.60
C MET A 1 -29.21 -23.52 6.64
N LYS A 2 -30.51 -23.86 6.77
CA LYS A 2 -31.33 -23.36 7.88
C LYS A 2 -31.49 -24.51 8.90
N ARG A 3 -30.43 -24.83 9.60
CA ARG A 3 -30.48 -25.70 10.78
C ARG A 3 -30.01 -24.92 11.97
N GLU A 4 -30.76 -24.90 13.04
CA GLU A 4 -30.23 -24.45 14.33
C GLU A 4 -29.16 -25.45 14.75
N VAL A 5 -27.93 -24.96 14.87
CA VAL A 5 -26.77 -25.76 15.24
C VAL A 5 -26.19 -25.13 16.48
N ALA A 6 -25.75 -25.92 17.43
CA ALA A 6 -25.05 -25.45 18.62
C ALA A 6 -23.79 -24.63 18.18
N ALA A 7 -23.55 -23.51 18.84
CA ALA A 7 -22.38 -22.66 18.58
C ALA A 7 -21.10 -23.26 19.21
N ASP A 8 -20.89 -24.56 18.98
CA ASP A 8 -19.73 -25.32 19.41
C ASP A 8 -18.77 -25.50 18.23
N PRO A 9 -17.49 -25.13 18.33
CA PRO A 9 -16.52 -25.20 17.25
C PRO A 9 -16.31 -26.62 16.70
N GLU A 10 -16.32 -27.64 17.54
CA GLU A 10 -16.11 -29.02 17.12
C GLU A 10 -17.32 -29.55 16.33
N VAL A 11 -18.53 -29.26 16.79
CA VAL A 11 -19.76 -29.61 16.09
C VAL A 11 -19.86 -28.90 14.74
N LEU A 12 -19.59 -27.60 14.69
CA LEU A 12 -19.60 -26.82 13.45
C LEU A 12 -18.56 -27.31 12.45
N THR A 13 -17.35 -27.60 12.91
CA THR A 13 -16.27 -28.15 12.09
C THR A 13 -16.62 -29.57 11.57
N GLY A 14 -17.23 -30.41 12.40
CA GLY A 14 -17.71 -31.72 12.00
C GLY A 14 -18.74 -31.66 10.89
N ILE A 15 -19.73 -30.78 11.00
CA ILE A 15 -20.76 -30.56 9.97
C ILE A 15 -20.11 -30.04 8.67
N ALA A 16 -19.25 -29.03 8.76
CA ALA A 16 -18.55 -28.46 7.61
C ALA A 16 -17.71 -29.52 6.89
N ARG A 17 -17.02 -30.39 7.64
CA ARG A 17 -16.22 -31.50 7.10
C ARG A 17 -17.07 -32.48 6.24
N VAL A 18 -18.23 -32.87 6.71
CA VAL A 18 -19.10 -33.80 5.98
C VAL A 18 -19.65 -33.13 4.72
N GLU A 19 -20.19 -31.92 4.84
CA GLU A 19 -20.80 -31.20 3.73
C GLU A 19 -19.78 -30.80 2.64
N LEU A 20 -18.63 -30.30 3.04
CA LEU A 20 -17.60 -29.87 2.09
C LEU A 20 -16.90 -31.03 1.41
N ARG A 21 -16.77 -32.18 2.08
CA ARG A 21 -16.19 -33.39 1.47
C ARG A 21 -16.90 -33.78 0.17
N GLN A 22 -18.23 -33.77 0.17
CA GLN A 22 -19.01 -34.10 -1.03
C GLN A 22 -18.74 -33.08 -2.16
N LYS A 23 -18.65 -31.80 -1.83
CA LYS A 23 -18.36 -30.75 -2.79
C LYS A 23 -16.96 -30.90 -3.38
N PHE A 24 -15.95 -31.23 -2.58
CA PHE A 24 -14.60 -31.50 -3.08
C PHE A 24 -14.57 -32.70 -4.05
N LEU A 25 -15.28 -33.75 -3.74
CA LEU A 25 -15.34 -34.96 -4.60
C LEU A 25 -16.08 -34.73 -5.92
N GLN A 26 -17.02 -33.78 -5.97
CA GLN A 26 -17.83 -33.45 -7.14
C GLN A 26 -17.29 -32.30 -7.97
N ALA A 27 -16.23 -31.60 -7.49
CA ALA A 27 -15.69 -30.45 -8.18
C ALA A 27 -14.90 -30.85 -9.43
N ASP A 28 -15.22 -30.29 -10.57
CA ASP A 28 -14.50 -30.50 -11.83
C ASP A 28 -13.19 -29.70 -11.87
N MET A 29 -13.19 -28.51 -11.23
CA MET A 29 -12.06 -27.58 -11.23
C MET A 29 -11.74 -27.13 -9.82
N GLY A 30 -10.44 -27.12 -9.49
CA GLY A 30 -9.88 -26.51 -8.30
C GLY A 30 -9.10 -25.26 -8.64
N ILE A 31 -9.37 -24.14 -7.93
CA ILE A 31 -8.63 -22.90 -8.07
C ILE A 31 -7.89 -22.62 -6.76
N THR A 32 -6.58 -22.38 -6.84
CA THR A 32 -5.77 -22.05 -5.66
C THR A 32 -4.96 -20.77 -5.88
N GLY A 33 -4.62 -20.10 -4.80
CA GLY A 33 -3.43 -19.24 -4.80
C GLY A 33 -2.17 -20.09 -4.80
N ALA A 34 -1.00 -19.42 -4.88
CA ALA A 34 0.29 -20.04 -4.64
C ALA A 34 1.16 -19.15 -3.75
N ASN A 35 2.02 -19.78 -2.94
CA ASN A 35 3.00 -19.06 -2.14
C ASN A 35 4.23 -18.70 -2.96
N PHE A 36 4.71 -19.64 -3.78
CA PHE A 36 5.87 -19.46 -4.65
C PHE A 36 5.70 -20.22 -5.96
N ALA A 37 6.43 -19.79 -7.00
CA ALA A 37 6.73 -20.60 -8.18
C ALA A 37 8.25 -20.60 -8.41
N VAL A 38 8.82 -21.78 -8.58
CA VAL A 38 10.26 -21.97 -8.80
C VAL A 38 10.52 -21.96 -10.30
N ALA A 39 11.21 -20.94 -10.80
CA ALA A 39 11.47 -20.77 -12.25
C ALA A 39 12.30 -21.92 -12.84
N GLU A 40 13.31 -22.39 -12.13
CA GLU A 40 14.21 -23.48 -12.54
C GLU A 40 13.46 -24.78 -12.89
N THR A 41 12.37 -25.10 -12.16
CA THR A 41 11.68 -26.38 -12.24
C THR A 41 10.23 -26.29 -12.68
N GLY A 42 9.67 -25.09 -12.79
CA GLY A 42 8.24 -24.88 -13.01
C GLY A 42 7.35 -25.35 -11.82
N THR A 43 7.94 -25.52 -10.64
CA THR A 43 7.22 -26.02 -9.46
C THR A 43 6.43 -24.91 -8.80
N VAL A 44 5.14 -25.11 -8.64
CA VAL A 44 4.26 -24.24 -7.85
C VAL A 44 4.17 -24.79 -6.43
N VAL A 45 4.30 -23.90 -5.43
CA VAL A 45 4.37 -24.27 -4.02
C VAL A 45 3.21 -23.66 -3.27
N LEU A 46 2.47 -24.52 -2.56
CA LEU A 46 1.39 -24.16 -1.64
C LEU A 46 1.78 -24.55 -0.23
N VAL A 47 1.69 -23.59 0.69
CA VAL A 47 1.95 -23.80 2.11
C VAL A 47 0.69 -23.53 2.90
N THR A 48 0.17 -24.57 3.56
CA THR A 48 -1.09 -24.51 4.29
C THR A 48 -1.02 -25.25 5.62
N ASN A 49 -1.89 -24.91 6.57
CA ASN A 49 -2.07 -25.67 7.81
C ASN A 49 -3.28 -26.59 7.76
N GLU A 50 -4.08 -26.52 6.69
CA GLU A 50 -5.35 -27.23 6.53
C GLU A 50 -5.34 -28.13 5.30
N GLY A 51 -6.17 -29.18 5.32
CA GLY A 51 -6.25 -30.15 4.23
C GLY A 51 -7.01 -29.67 2.99
N ASN A 52 -7.72 -28.53 3.06
CA ASN A 52 -8.49 -27.98 1.95
C ASN A 52 -7.64 -27.71 0.71
N GLY A 53 -6.48 -27.06 0.87
CA GLY A 53 -5.56 -26.80 -0.23
C GLY A 53 -5.11 -28.09 -0.93
N ARG A 54 -4.83 -29.16 -0.15
CA ARG A 54 -4.46 -30.45 -0.69
C ARG A 54 -5.61 -31.11 -1.46
N MET A 55 -6.83 -31.03 -0.95
CA MET A 55 -8.00 -31.58 -1.66
C MET A 55 -8.26 -30.84 -2.97
N VAL A 56 -8.15 -29.53 -2.98
CA VAL A 56 -8.35 -28.70 -4.19
C VAL A 56 -7.29 -28.98 -5.26
N THR A 57 -6.06 -29.33 -4.87
CA THR A 57 -4.97 -29.62 -5.82
C THR A 57 -4.94 -31.08 -6.30
N SER A 58 -5.66 -31.99 -5.64
CA SER A 58 -5.54 -33.44 -5.89
C SER A 58 -6.80 -34.09 -6.48
N LEU A 59 -7.98 -33.63 -6.07
CA LEU A 59 -9.25 -34.28 -6.42
C LEU A 59 -9.84 -33.82 -7.76
N PRO A 60 -9.92 -32.52 -8.07
CA PRO A 60 -10.51 -32.04 -9.31
C PRO A 60 -9.69 -32.46 -10.54
N ARG A 61 -10.38 -32.63 -11.66
CA ARG A 61 -9.77 -32.96 -12.94
C ARG A 61 -8.85 -31.82 -13.45
N ILE A 62 -9.24 -30.57 -13.19
CA ILE A 62 -8.54 -29.37 -13.60
C ILE A 62 -8.05 -28.61 -12.35
N HIS A 63 -6.78 -28.24 -12.32
CA HIS A 63 -6.24 -27.36 -11.30
C HIS A 63 -5.70 -26.06 -11.91
N VAL A 64 -6.19 -24.92 -11.44
CA VAL A 64 -5.72 -23.58 -11.82
C VAL A 64 -5.03 -22.93 -10.62
N ALA A 65 -3.73 -22.69 -10.73
CA ALA A 65 -2.96 -21.93 -9.74
C ALA A 65 -2.87 -20.48 -10.17
N LEU A 66 -3.34 -19.54 -9.33
CA LEU A 66 -3.35 -18.12 -9.60
C LEU A 66 -2.37 -17.42 -8.66
N MET A 67 -1.39 -16.68 -9.19
CA MET A 67 -0.40 -15.99 -8.36
C MET A 67 0.13 -14.71 -9.00
N GLY A 68 0.55 -13.76 -8.17
CA GLY A 68 1.28 -12.59 -8.65
C GLY A 68 2.70 -12.95 -9.09
N VAL A 69 3.16 -12.30 -10.15
CA VAL A 69 4.50 -12.54 -10.74
C VAL A 69 5.63 -12.29 -9.71
N GLU A 70 5.40 -11.45 -8.72
CA GLU A 70 6.34 -11.14 -7.64
C GLU A 70 6.66 -12.33 -6.71
N LYS A 71 5.94 -13.44 -6.85
CA LYS A 71 6.15 -14.66 -6.06
C LYS A 71 7.01 -15.69 -6.78
N VAL A 72 7.51 -15.38 -7.98
CA VAL A 72 8.44 -16.24 -8.71
C VAL A 72 9.82 -16.12 -8.07
N ILE A 73 10.42 -17.27 -7.76
CA ILE A 73 11.76 -17.39 -7.18
C ILE A 73 12.67 -18.18 -8.14
N PRO A 74 13.99 -17.93 -8.15
CA PRO A 74 14.89 -18.53 -9.13
C PRO A 74 15.00 -20.07 -9.00
N SER A 75 15.29 -20.58 -7.80
CA SER A 75 15.74 -21.96 -7.59
C SER A 75 15.06 -22.67 -6.42
N LEU A 76 15.20 -23.99 -6.35
CA LEU A 76 14.77 -24.80 -5.19
C LEU A 76 15.59 -24.46 -3.95
N THR A 77 16.82 -24.05 -4.08
CA THR A 77 17.66 -23.63 -2.95
C THR A 77 17.08 -22.38 -2.29
N ASP A 78 16.65 -21.39 -3.09
CA ASP A 78 15.97 -20.20 -2.58
C ASP A 78 14.66 -20.56 -1.87
N LEU A 79 13.90 -21.53 -2.41
CA LEU A 79 12.69 -22.02 -1.78
C LEU A 79 12.93 -22.52 -0.35
N MET A 80 14.02 -23.22 -0.10
CA MET A 80 14.36 -23.76 1.23
C MET A 80 14.52 -22.64 2.25
N VAL A 81 15.11 -21.51 1.86
CA VAL A 81 15.26 -20.33 2.71
C VAL A 81 13.86 -19.79 3.10
N PHE A 82 13.00 -19.61 2.11
CA PHE A 82 11.64 -19.12 2.37
C PHE A 82 10.81 -20.06 3.24
N LEU A 83 10.87 -21.37 2.99
CA LEU A 83 10.15 -22.34 3.81
C LEU A 83 10.63 -22.37 5.26
N ALA A 84 11.93 -22.18 5.49
CA ALA A 84 12.50 -22.14 6.84
C ALA A 84 11.97 -20.95 7.67
N ILE A 85 11.65 -19.83 7.04
CA ILE A 85 11.21 -18.61 7.75
C ILE A 85 9.70 -18.39 7.70
N LEU A 86 9.01 -18.88 6.67
CA LEU A 86 7.60 -18.59 6.42
C LEU A 86 6.69 -19.00 7.59
N GLY A 87 6.77 -20.23 8.03
CA GLY A 87 5.96 -20.73 9.14
C GLY A 87 6.24 -19.97 10.44
N ARG A 88 7.51 -19.66 10.71
CA ARG A 88 7.92 -18.91 11.91
C ARG A 88 7.42 -17.47 11.88
N SER A 89 7.51 -16.81 10.71
CA SER A 89 7.09 -15.42 10.53
C SER A 89 5.57 -15.27 10.57
N ALA A 90 4.84 -16.21 9.97
CA ALA A 90 3.39 -16.10 9.85
C ALA A 90 2.63 -16.55 11.11
N THR A 91 3.03 -17.65 11.74
CA THR A 91 2.25 -18.32 12.80
C THR A 91 3.10 -18.76 14.00
N GLY A 92 4.40 -18.51 14.00
CA GLY A 92 5.33 -18.98 15.04
C GLY A 92 5.65 -20.49 14.97
N GLN A 93 5.17 -21.19 13.96
CA GLN A 93 5.42 -22.63 13.75
C GLN A 93 6.83 -22.85 13.20
N LYS A 94 7.48 -23.94 13.59
CA LYS A 94 8.76 -24.36 13.00
C LYS A 94 8.60 -24.75 11.54
N LEU A 95 7.51 -25.46 11.22
CA LEU A 95 7.08 -25.89 9.88
C LEU A 95 5.58 -25.77 9.78
N SER A 96 5.04 -25.54 8.57
CA SER A 96 3.62 -25.67 8.28
C SER A 96 3.22 -27.14 8.24
N VAL A 97 1.91 -27.43 8.36
CA VAL A 97 1.40 -28.80 8.33
C VAL A 97 1.58 -29.40 6.94
N TYR A 98 1.27 -28.63 5.91
CA TYR A 98 1.38 -29.10 4.51
C TYR A 98 2.25 -28.12 3.70
N THR A 99 3.21 -28.69 2.98
CA THR A 99 3.94 -28.02 1.89
C THR A 99 3.74 -28.86 0.64
N THR A 100 2.92 -28.39 -0.28
CA THR A 100 2.57 -29.11 -1.50
C THR A 100 3.33 -28.51 -2.67
N LEU A 101 4.07 -29.35 -3.41
CA LEU A 101 4.82 -29.00 -4.61
C LEU A 101 4.10 -29.60 -5.82
N VAL A 102 3.60 -28.74 -6.70
CA VAL A 102 2.88 -29.14 -7.91
C VAL A 102 3.75 -28.81 -9.12
N ARG A 103 4.05 -29.79 -9.95
CA ARG A 103 4.91 -29.63 -11.14
C ARG A 103 4.17 -29.82 -12.48
N GLY A 104 2.86 -29.84 -12.45
CA GLY A 104 2.04 -30.02 -13.63
C GLY A 104 0.92 -31.04 -13.44
N PRO A 105 0.31 -31.52 -14.53
CA PRO A 105 -0.70 -32.55 -14.49
C PRO A 105 -0.13 -33.89 -14.04
N ARG A 106 -1.00 -34.78 -13.53
CA ARG A 106 -0.61 -36.14 -13.14
C ARG A 106 -0.05 -36.92 -14.32
N ARG A 107 0.95 -37.74 -14.06
CA ARG A 107 1.50 -38.67 -15.03
C ARG A 107 0.64 -39.94 -15.12
N ALA A 108 0.80 -40.71 -16.20
CA ALA A 108 0.05 -41.95 -16.38
C ALA A 108 0.23 -42.98 -15.26
N THR A 109 1.36 -42.93 -14.54
CA THR A 109 1.69 -43.80 -13.42
C THR A 109 1.21 -43.30 -12.07
N GLU A 110 0.67 -42.08 -11.99
CA GLU A 110 0.22 -41.46 -10.76
C GLU A 110 -1.32 -41.69 -10.59
N LEU A 111 -1.73 -42.04 -9.40
CA LEU A 111 -3.13 -42.30 -9.08
C LEU A 111 -3.91 -41.03 -8.77
N GLU A 112 -3.24 -40.02 -8.19
CA GLU A 112 -3.84 -38.78 -7.71
C GLU A 112 -3.27 -37.58 -8.50
N GLY A 113 -4.03 -36.47 -8.49
CA GLY A 113 -3.67 -35.20 -9.12
C GLY A 113 -4.54 -34.87 -10.32
N PRO A 114 -4.50 -33.60 -10.75
CA PRO A 114 -5.29 -33.10 -11.86
C PRO A 114 -4.81 -33.65 -13.19
N GLN A 115 -5.74 -33.83 -14.14
CA GLN A 115 -5.41 -34.19 -15.52
C GLN A 115 -4.87 -32.98 -16.30
N GLU A 116 -5.34 -31.79 -15.92
CA GLU A 116 -4.94 -30.51 -16.51
C GLU A 116 -4.47 -29.56 -15.42
N PHE A 117 -3.35 -28.90 -15.66
CA PHE A 117 -2.78 -27.91 -14.74
C PHE A 117 -2.50 -26.61 -15.48
N HIS A 118 -3.00 -25.49 -14.91
CA HIS A 118 -2.82 -24.15 -15.46
C HIS A 118 -2.21 -23.24 -14.41
N LEU A 119 -1.10 -22.58 -14.74
CA LEU A 119 -0.51 -21.53 -13.93
C LEU A 119 -0.84 -20.17 -14.54
N VAL A 120 -1.56 -19.35 -13.81
CA VAL A 120 -1.91 -17.99 -14.20
C VAL A 120 -1.03 -17.01 -13.42
N LEU A 121 -0.10 -16.37 -14.10
CA LEU A 121 0.76 -15.32 -13.56
C LEU A 121 0.09 -13.95 -13.75
N LEU A 122 -0.24 -13.29 -12.65
CA LEU A 122 -0.82 -11.94 -12.65
C LEU A 122 0.28 -10.89 -12.63
N ASP A 123 0.43 -10.17 -13.72
CA ASP A 123 1.28 -8.99 -13.74
C ASP A 123 0.53 -7.77 -13.16
N ASN A 124 -0.50 -7.31 -13.81
CA ASN A 124 -1.28 -6.13 -13.43
C ASN A 124 -0.40 -4.96 -12.95
N GLY A 125 0.60 -4.59 -13.76
CA GLY A 125 1.54 -3.50 -13.52
C GLY A 125 2.73 -3.79 -12.59
N ARG A 126 2.85 -5.01 -12.05
CA ARG A 126 3.93 -5.37 -11.12
C ARG A 126 5.31 -5.40 -11.77
N VAL A 127 5.41 -5.97 -12.97
CA VAL A 127 6.67 -6.04 -13.71
C VAL A 127 7.22 -4.64 -14.00
N GLY A 128 6.34 -3.71 -14.39
CA GLY A 128 6.72 -2.31 -14.58
C GLY A 128 7.27 -1.64 -13.32
N GLN A 129 6.85 -2.07 -12.13
CA GLN A 129 7.34 -1.54 -10.86
C GLN A 129 8.67 -2.14 -10.39
N ILE A 130 9.07 -3.31 -10.89
CA ILE A 130 10.35 -3.96 -10.49
C ILE A 130 11.53 -3.02 -10.77
N ALA A 131 11.52 -2.33 -11.89
CA ALA A 131 12.54 -1.34 -12.26
C ALA A 131 12.22 0.09 -11.83
N GLY A 132 11.02 0.32 -11.27
CA GLY A 132 10.52 1.65 -10.92
C GLY A 132 10.93 2.13 -9.53
N PRO A 133 10.71 3.44 -9.25
CA PRO A 133 11.04 4.04 -7.96
C PRO A 133 10.17 3.49 -6.81
N LEU A 134 9.01 2.91 -7.12
CA LEU A 134 8.07 2.36 -6.13
C LEU A 134 8.22 0.84 -5.92
N ARG A 135 9.33 0.22 -6.39
CA ARG A 135 9.55 -1.23 -6.37
C ARG A 135 9.41 -1.86 -4.98
N GLU A 136 9.81 -1.17 -3.92
CA GLU A 136 9.71 -1.70 -2.55
C GLU A 136 8.26 -1.95 -2.12
N SER A 137 7.26 -1.33 -2.78
CA SER A 137 5.85 -1.60 -2.53
C SER A 137 5.47 -3.07 -2.78
N LEU A 138 6.22 -3.76 -3.65
CA LEU A 138 6.05 -5.18 -3.96
C LEU A 138 6.44 -6.11 -2.79
N TYR A 139 7.25 -5.64 -1.82
CA TYR A 139 7.60 -6.39 -0.62
C TYR A 139 6.45 -6.49 0.38
N CYS A 140 5.35 -5.80 0.13
CA CYS A 140 4.24 -5.68 1.07
C CYS A 140 3.57 -7.02 1.35
N LEU A 141 3.61 -7.45 2.62
CA LEU A 141 2.94 -8.66 3.13
C LEU A 141 1.43 -8.49 3.31
N ARG A 142 0.90 -7.27 3.13
CA ARG A 142 -0.51 -6.90 3.34
C ARG A 142 -1.02 -7.15 4.77
N CYS A 143 -0.14 -7.03 5.75
CA CYS A 143 -0.46 -7.24 7.17
C CYS A 143 -1.33 -6.12 7.79
N GLY A 144 -1.44 -4.96 7.14
CA GLY A 144 -2.27 -3.84 7.61
C GLY A 144 -1.66 -2.99 8.74
N ALA A 145 -0.47 -3.31 9.26
CA ALA A 145 0.14 -2.58 10.37
C ALA A 145 0.26 -1.07 10.12
N CYS A 146 0.62 -0.67 8.89
CA CYS A 146 0.73 0.74 8.51
C CYS A 146 -0.61 1.49 8.54
N LEU A 147 -1.75 0.80 8.39
CA LEU A 147 -3.08 1.40 8.51
C LEU A 147 -3.39 1.74 9.96
N ASN A 148 -3.07 0.81 10.88
CA ASN A 148 -3.38 0.94 12.30
C ASN A 148 -2.67 2.14 12.95
N VAL A 149 -1.47 2.48 12.49
CA VAL A 149 -0.70 3.61 13.05
C VAL A 149 -0.88 4.92 12.29
N CYS A 150 -1.52 4.90 11.11
CA CYS A 150 -1.65 6.08 10.27
C CYS A 150 -2.65 7.08 10.85
N PRO A 151 -2.23 8.32 11.20
CA PRO A 151 -3.14 9.33 11.73
C PRO A 151 -4.21 9.73 10.72
N VAL A 152 -3.88 9.75 9.42
CA VAL A 152 -4.85 10.07 8.36
C VAL A 152 -5.89 8.95 8.24
N TYR A 153 -5.46 7.70 8.13
CA TYR A 153 -6.37 6.56 8.03
C TYR A 153 -7.34 6.47 9.22
N ARG A 154 -6.86 6.74 10.43
CA ARG A 154 -7.69 6.74 11.64
C ARG A 154 -8.79 7.80 11.61
N GLN A 155 -8.60 8.90 10.89
CA GLN A 155 -9.59 9.97 10.79
C GLN A 155 -10.62 9.74 9.70
N ILE A 156 -10.19 9.28 8.51
CA ILE A 156 -11.04 9.21 7.33
C ILE A 156 -11.54 7.79 7.01
N GLY A 157 -10.90 6.76 7.59
CA GLY A 157 -11.24 5.36 7.32
C GLY A 157 -10.84 4.89 5.93
N GLY A 158 -11.08 3.59 5.65
CA GLY A 158 -10.68 2.96 4.40
C GLY A 158 -11.47 3.40 3.17
N HIS A 159 -12.79 3.62 3.34
CA HIS A 159 -13.68 3.98 2.22
C HIS A 159 -13.32 5.31 1.54
N ALA A 160 -12.76 6.26 2.30
CA ALA A 160 -12.34 7.55 1.76
C ALA A 160 -11.20 7.45 0.73
N TYR A 161 -10.48 6.33 0.70
CA TYR A 161 -9.45 6.10 -0.32
C TYR A 161 -10.03 5.67 -1.68
N GLY A 162 -11.29 5.23 -1.73
CA GLY A 162 -11.98 4.88 -2.97
C GLY A 162 -11.49 3.61 -3.67
N GLU A 163 -10.52 2.89 -3.09
CA GLU A 163 -9.85 1.73 -3.69
C GLU A 163 -9.74 0.55 -2.72
N THR A 164 -9.43 -0.63 -3.27
CA THR A 164 -9.36 -1.88 -2.50
C THR A 164 -8.28 -1.86 -1.41
N TYR A 165 -7.17 -1.18 -1.68
CA TYR A 165 -6.05 -1.06 -0.74
C TYR A 165 -5.99 0.35 -0.16
N PRO A 166 -6.49 0.59 1.06
CA PRO A 166 -6.43 1.88 1.69
C PRO A 166 -5.11 2.12 2.44
N GLY A 167 -4.98 3.34 2.99
CA GLY A 167 -3.84 3.71 3.83
C GLY A 167 -2.54 3.95 3.08
N PRO A 168 -1.43 4.12 3.80
CA PRO A 168 -0.16 4.55 3.22
C PRO A 168 0.36 3.64 2.11
N ILE A 169 0.38 2.32 2.33
CA ILE A 169 0.79 1.37 1.30
C ILE A 169 -0.23 1.24 0.17
N GLY A 170 -1.51 1.47 0.48
CA GLY A 170 -2.59 1.40 -0.50
C GLY A 170 -2.47 2.47 -1.57
N ILE A 171 -2.00 3.67 -1.24
CA ILE A 171 -1.73 4.74 -2.20
C ILE A 171 -0.71 4.26 -3.25
N LEU A 172 0.38 3.64 -2.80
CA LEU A 172 1.43 3.11 -3.68
C LEU A 172 0.92 1.93 -4.53
N ALA A 173 0.16 1.02 -3.92
CA ALA A 173 -0.44 -0.10 -4.63
C ALA A 173 -1.46 0.37 -5.68
N THR A 174 -2.28 1.37 -5.38
CA THR A 174 -3.25 1.94 -6.32
C THR A 174 -2.55 2.61 -7.49
N ALA A 175 -1.46 3.36 -7.26
CA ALA A 175 -0.64 3.94 -8.33
C ALA A 175 -0.12 2.88 -9.30
N MET A 176 0.31 1.73 -8.77
CA MET A 176 0.77 0.60 -9.58
C MET A 176 -0.38 -0.05 -10.39
N LEU A 177 -1.54 -0.27 -9.75
CA LEU A 177 -2.64 -1.04 -10.32
C LEU A 177 -3.52 -0.24 -11.27
N ARG A 178 -3.67 1.07 -11.02
CA ARG A 178 -4.62 1.96 -11.71
C ARG A 178 -3.95 3.11 -12.45
N GLY A 179 -2.65 3.28 -12.30
CA GLY A 179 -1.90 4.42 -12.85
C GLY A 179 -1.93 5.66 -11.95
N TYR A 180 -1.10 6.62 -12.29
CA TYR A 180 -0.83 7.81 -11.48
C TYR A 180 -2.03 8.76 -11.36
N ASP A 181 -2.87 8.88 -12.40
CA ASP A 181 -4.06 9.74 -12.37
C ASP A 181 -5.03 9.40 -11.24
N SER A 182 -5.14 8.09 -10.91
CA SER A 182 -6.04 7.60 -9.86
C SER A 182 -5.62 8.01 -8.45
N VAL A 183 -4.37 8.40 -8.25
CA VAL A 183 -3.79 8.69 -6.93
C VAL A 183 -3.36 10.14 -6.76
N LYS A 184 -3.69 11.04 -7.69
CA LYS A 184 -3.26 12.45 -7.65
C LYS A 184 -3.56 13.12 -6.30
N ASP A 185 -4.76 12.96 -5.78
CA ASP A 185 -5.17 13.53 -4.51
C ASP A 185 -4.69 12.69 -3.32
N LEU A 186 -4.71 11.35 -3.46
CA LEU A 186 -4.30 10.41 -2.43
C LEU A 186 -2.81 10.52 -2.08
N ALA A 187 -1.95 10.80 -3.05
CA ALA A 187 -0.52 11.00 -2.81
C ALA A 187 -0.24 12.11 -1.80
N HIS A 188 -1.15 13.08 -1.69
CA HIS A 188 -1.07 14.19 -0.73
C HIS A 188 -1.80 13.91 0.60
N ALA A 189 -2.58 12.83 0.68
CA ALA A 189 -3.30 12.40 1.89
C ALA A 189 -2.37 11.70 2.89
N SER A 190 -1.19 12.28 3.15
CA SER A 190 -0.20 11.76 4.10
C SER A 190 0.51 12.89 4.81
N SER A 191 0.65 12.77 6.13
CA SER A 191 1.45 13.69 6.95
C SER A 191 2.97 13.43 6.89
N LEU A 192 3.40 12.35 6.22
CA LEU A 192 4.80 11.90 6.13
C LEU A 192 5.49 11.74 7.51
N CYS A 193 4.72 11.38 8.56
CA CYS A 193 5.22 11.28 9.93
C CYS A 193 6.18 10.10 10.20
N GLY A 194 6.34 9.16 9.27
CA GLY A 194 7.24 8.02 9.41
C GLY A 194 6.65 6.78 10.09
N ALA A 195 5.57 6.90 10.86
CA ALA A 195 5.02 5.81 11.66
C ALA A 195 4.73 4.52 10.86
N CYS A 196 4.35 4.64 9.58
CA CYS A 196 4.08 3.50 8.72
C CYS A 196 5.36 2.72 8.32
N GLU A 197 6.51 3.37 8.26
CA GLU A 197 7.81 2.75 8.04
C GLU A 197 8.30 2.06 9.32
N ASP A 198 8.18 2.73 10.46
CA ASP A 198 8.62 2.21 11.76
C ASP A 198 7.96 0.88 12.10
N VAL A 199 6.63 0.78 11.85
CA VAL A 199 5.85 -0.42 12.16
C VAL A 199 5.95 -1.50 11.09
N CYS A 200 6.49 -1.19 9.90
CA CYS A 200 6.53 -2.14 8.80
C CYS A 200 7.46 -3.32 9.11
N PRO A 201 6.96 -4.57 9.11
CA PRO A 201 7.78 -5.74 9.44
C PRO A 201 8.87 -6.02 8.40
N VAL A 202 8.69 -5.57 7.17
CA VAL A 202 9.66 -5.70 6.07
C VAL A 202 10.35 -4.38 5.72
N LYS A 203 10.18 -3.36 6.57
CA LYS A 203 10.88 -2.06 6.51
C LYS A 203 10.78 -1.35 5.15
N ILE A 204 9.59 -1.35 4.57
CA ILE A 204 9.30 -0.58 3.35
C ILE A 204 9.35 0.92 3.67
N GLN A 205 10.14 1.67 2.93
CA GLN A 205 10.28 3.12 3.09
C GLN A 205 9.08 3.89 2.49
N ILE A 206 7.88 3.63 3.04
CA ILE A 206 6.62 4.18 2.53
C ILE A 206 6.65 5.72 2.43
N PRO A 207 7.10 6.50 3.44
CA PRO A 207 7.13 7.96 3.36
C PRO A 207 8.00 8.48 2.21
N ARG A 208 9.16 7.86 1.99
CA ARG A 208 10.04 8.18 0.87
C ARG A 208 9.37 7.92 -0.46
N MET A 209 8.77 6.75 -0.64
CA MET A 209 8.06 6.41 -1.89
C MET A 209 6.85 7.32 -2.15
N LEU A 210 6.15 7.81 -1.11
CA LEU A 210 5.10 8.80 -1.28
C LEU A 210 5.63 10.14 -1.80
N VAL A 211 6.83 10.55 -1.38
CA VAL A 211 7.49 11.74 -1.93
C VAL A 211 7.92 11.51 -3.38
N GLU A 212 8.48 10.34 -3.68
CA GLU A 212 8.82 9.95 -5.06
C GLU A 212 7.58 9.90 -5.96
N LEU A 213 6.47 9.33 -5.47
CA LEU A 213 5.20 9.34 -6.19
C LEU A 213 4.73 10.77 -6.52
N ARG A 214 4.82 11.70 -5.56
CA ARG A 214 4.50 13.13 -5.83
C ARG A 214 5.39 13.73 -6.91
N ALA A 215 6.67 13.38 -6.93
CA ALA A 215 7.59 13.82 -7.98
C ALA A 215 7.23 13.22 -9.36
N GLU A 216 6.81 11.95 -9.41
CA GLU A 216 6.33 11.34 -10.65
C GLU A 216 5.05 12.01 -11.16
N LEU A 217 4.09 12.32 -10.28
CA LEU A 217 2.87 13.05 -10.64
C LEU A 217 3.18 14.42 -11.28
N ASP A 218 4.22 15.09 -10.79
CA ASP A 218 4.67 16.37 -11.39
C ASP A 218 5.39 16.16 -12.73
N ARG A 219 6.23 15.13 -12.87
CA ARG A 219 6.90 14.77 -14.12
C ARG A 219 5.91 14.43 -15.22
N GLU A 220 4.90 13.63 -14.89
CA GLU A 220 3.81 13.23 -15.80
C GLU A 220 2.80 14.38 -16.06
N ARG A 221 3.00 15.54 -15.42
CA ARG A 221 2.16 16.73 -15.57
C ARG A 221 0.67 16.52 -15.25
N ILE A 222 0.37 15.65 -14.30
CA ILE A 222 -0.99 15.30 -13.90
C ILE A 222 -1.68 16.45 -13.18
N ALA A 223 -0.93 17.26 -12.40
CA ALA A 223 -1.47 18.46 -11.76
C ALA A 223 -1.92 19.53 -12.78
N PRO A 224 -3.02 20.27 -12.52
CA PRO A 224 -3.48 21.35 -13.37
C PRO A 224 -2.38 22.38 -13.66
N TRP A 225 -2.36 22.90 -14.87
CA TRP A 225 -1.32 23.84 -15.31
C TRP A 225 -1.21 25.09 -14.42
N LEU A 226 -2.35 25.59 -13.91
CA LEU A 226 -2.40 26.76 -13.03
C LEU A 226 -1.71 26.46 -11.68
N GLU A 227 -1.99 25.33 -11.08
CA GLU A 227 -1.37 24.89 -9.85
C GLU A 227 0.16 24.78 -10.00
N ARG A 228 0.62 24.15 -11.07
CA ARG A 228 2.04 24.02 -11.41
C ARG A 228 2.70 25.40 -11.61
N ALA A 229 2.00 26.33 -12.26
CA ALA A 229 2.49 27.70 -12.44
C ALA A 229 2.63 28.44 -11.09
N VAL A 230 1.64 28.31 -10.21
CA VAL A 230 1.67 28.89 -8.85
C VAL A 230 2.82 28.32 -8.04
N PHE A 231 3.03 27.00 -8.03
CA PHE A 231 4.16 26.40 -7.33
C PHE A 231 5.51 26.76 -7.90
N LYS A 232 5.64 26.96 -9.21
CA LYS A 232 6.88 27.47 -9.83
C LYS A 232 7.20 28.91 -9.38
N VAL A 233 6.19 29.78 -9.37
CA VAL A 233 6.35 31.15 -8.88
C VAL A 233 6.71 31.15 -7.39
N PHE A 234 6.03 30.32 -6.59
CA PHE A 234 6.32 30.16 -5.16
C PHE A 234 7.77 29.69 -4.92
N ALA A 235 8.21 28.65 -5.64
CA ALA A 235 9.58 28.15 -5.54
C ALA A 235 10.61 29.24 -5.94
N TRP A 236 10.33 29.98 -7.02
CA TRP A 236 11.18 31.08 -7.47
C TRP A 236 11.28 32.18 -6.40
N VAL A 237 10.16 32.58 -5.81
CA VAL A 237 10.16 33.59 -4.72
C VAL A 237 10.97 33.11 -3.53
N LEU A 238 10.84 31.84 -3.13
CA LEU A 238 11.57 31.31 -1.97
C LEU A 238 13.06 31.14 -2.20
N THR A 239 13.49 30.89 -3.44
CA THR A 239 14.90 30.71 -3.80
C THR A 239 15.65 32.05 -4.05
N HIS A 240 14.90 33.17 -4.26
CA HIS A 240 15.49 34.46 -4.52
C HIS A 240 15.35 35.40 -3.31
N PRO A 241 16.44 35.75 -2.60
CA PRO A 241 16.37 36.52 -1.36
C PRO A 241 15.67 37.88 -1.49
N THR A 242 15.84 38.56 -2.62
CA THR A 242 15.21 39.87 -2.90
C THR A 242 13.71 39.72 -3.12
N ALA A 243 13.28 38.73 -3.92
CA ALA A 243 11.87 38.40 -4.16
C ALA A 243 11.17 37.98 -2.85
N TYR A 244 11.82 37.15 -2.04
CA TYR A 244 11.33 36.74 -0.72
C TYR A 244 11.09 37.94 0.22
N ARG A 245 12.05 38.91 0.26
CA ARG A 245 11.91 40.14 1.08
C ARG A 245 10.75 41.01 0.58
N ALA A 246 10.66 41.17 -0.74
CA ALA A 246 9.58 41.93 -1.37
C ALA A 246 8.21 41.30 -1.12
N ALA A 247 8.07 39.98 -1.32
CA ALA A 247 6.85 39.23 -1.03
C ALA A 247 6.44 39.36 0.45
N GLY A 248 7.39 39.26 1.38
CA GLY A 248 7.14 39.48 2.81
C GLY A 248 6.73 40.93 3.14
N ALA A 249 7.25 41.95 2.45
CA ALA A 249 6.83 43.35 2.60
C ALA A 249 5.42 43.56 2.06
N LEU A 250 5.14 43.06 0.86
CA LEU A 250 3.81 43.12 0.24
C LEU A 250 2.77 42.39 1.09
N GLY A 251 3.08 41.21 1.61
CA GLY A 251 2.19 40.44 2.49
C GLY A 251 1.85 41.20 3.79
N ARG A 252 2.85 41.92 4.39
CA ARG A 252 2.60 42.79 5.55
C ARG A 252 1.69 43.98 5.22
N MET A 253 1.77 44.53 4.03
CA MET A 253 0.87 45.60 3.58
C MET A 253 -0.52 45.07 3.29
N ALA A 254 -0.62 43.96 2.57
CA ALA A 254 -1.87 43.38 2.15
C ALA A 254 -2.72 42.83 3.32
N GLN A 255 -2.11 42.41 4.43
CA GLN A 255 -2.86 41.93 5.60
C GLN A 255 -3.58 43.05 6.38
N LYS A 256 -3.13 44.33 6.27
CA LYS A 256 -3.65 45.46 7.10
C LYS A 256 -5.19 45.57 7.07
N PRO A 257 -5.88 45.54 5.92
CA PRO A 257 -7.34 45.68 5.87
C PRO A 257 -8.09 44.52 6.54
N PHE A 258 -7.44 43.37 6.69
CA PHE A 258 -8.04 42.15 7.27
C PHE A 258 -7.70 41.97 8.76
N MET A 259 -6.96 42.91 9.35
CA MET A 259 -6.59 42.84 10.77
C MET A 259 -7.76 43.25 11.68
N ARG A 260 -8.14 42.37 12.63
CA ARG A 260 -9.10 42.63 13.69
C ARG A 260 -8.51 42.17 15.01
N ASN A 261 -8.51 43.02 16.02
CA ASN A 261 -8.04 42.73 17.39
C ASN A 261 -6.67 42.00 17.44
N GLY A 262 -5.72 42.38 16.59
CA GLY A 262 -4.39 41.78 16.57
C GLY A 262 -4.30 40.43 15.86
N ARG A 263 -5.37 39.93 15.24
CA ARG A 263 -5.43 38.69 14.47
C ARG A 263 -5.92 38.97 13.05
N LEU A 264 -5.62 38.04 12.13
CA LEU A 264 -6.19 38.08 10.79
C LEU A 264 -7.62 37.54 10.84
N GLY A 265 -8.57 38.35 10.42
CA GLY A 265 -9.95 37.91 10.22
C GLY A 265 -10.11 37.02 8.97
N THR A 266 -11.35 36.79 8.58
CA THR A 266 -11.67 35.98 7.39
C THR A 266 -11.09 36.59 6.13
N LEU A 267 -10.20 35.85 5.47
CA LEU A 267 -9.59 36.24 4.21
C LEU A 267 -10.49 35.87 3.02
N PRO A 268 -10.47 36.60 1.91
CA PRO A 268 -11.28 36.31 0.75
C PRO A 268 -10.75 35.13 -0.08
N LEU A 269 -11.58 34.64 -1.03
CA LEU A 269 -11.25 33.61 -1.99
C LEU A 269 -10.80 32.27 -1.36
N PHE A 270 -9.69 31.71 -1.83
CA PHE A 270 -9.17 30.41 -1.40
C PHE A 270 -8.84 30.31 0.09
N PHE A 271 -8.56 31.44 0.74
CA PHE A 271 -8.22 31.48 2.15
C PHE A 271 -9.46 31.53 3.07
N ARG A 272 -10.67 31.74 2.52
CA ARG A 272 -11.90 31.89 3.28
C ARG A 272 -12.20 30.64 4.11
N SER A 273 -12.28 29.48 3.48
CA SER A 273 -12.58 28.20 4.13
C SER A 273 -11.57 27.83 5.23
N TRP A 274 -10.34 28.30 5.10
CA TRP A 274 -9.28 28.05 6.08
C TRP A 274 -9.36 29.02 7.27
N THR A 275 -9.70 30.29 7.01
CA THR A 275 -9.78 31.33 8.04
C THR A 275 -11.14 31.46 8.73
N GLU A 276 -12.19 30.81 8.24
CA GLU A 276 -13.49 30.73 8.93
C GLU A 276 -13.43 29.87 10.20
N ARG A 277 -12.53 28.89 10.27
CA ARG A 277 -12.44 27.92 11.36
C ARG A 277 -11.13 27.98 12.13
N ARG A 278 -10.20 28.86 11.75
CA ARG A 278 -8.86 28.96 12.32
C ARG A 278 -8.40 30.41 12.40
N ASP A 279 -7.83 30.78 13.55
CA ASP A 279 -7.17 32.06 13.72
C ASP A 279 -5.79 32.01 13.07
N LEU A 280 -5.50 32.96 12.18
CA LEU A 280 -4.18 33.16 11.62
C LEU A 280 -3.44 34.25 12.39
N PRO A 281 -2.22 33.98 12.88
CA PRO A 281 -1.38 35.03 13.42
C PRO A 281 -0.96 36.00 12.28
N PRO A 282 -0.85 37.29 12.56
CA PRO A 282 -0.40 38.26 11.56
C PRO A 282 1.09 38.03 11.19
N ILE A 283 1.43 38.37 9.96
CA ILE A 283 2.83 38.40 9.53
C ILE A 283 3.57 39.41 10.42
N THR A 284 4.62 38.97 11.06
CA THR A 284 5.38 39.78 12.02
C THR A 284 5.98 41.05 11.38
N ARG A 285 6.04 42.14 12.14
CA ARG A 285 6.62 43.43 11.65
C ARG A 285 8.09 43.31 11.26
N LYS A 286 8.87 42.53 12.03
CA LYS A 286 10.28 42.27 11.78
C LYS A 286 10.46 40.82 11.31
N SER A 287 11.19 40.58 10.24
CA SER A 287 11.56 39.24 9.79
C SER A 287 12.45 38.54 10.83
N PHE A 288 12.47 37.20 10.84
CA PHE A 288 13.36 36.41 11.69
C PHE A 288 14.83 36.87 11.52
N ARG A 289 15.30 37.03 10.29
CA ARG A 289 16.68 37.48 9.99
C ARG A 289 17.02 38.82 10.64
N ARG A 290 16.10 39.77 10.63
CA ARG A 290 16.33 41.09 11.26
C ARG A 290 16.35 40.97 12.78
N ARG A 291 15.48 40.15 13.38
CA ARG A 291 15.52 39.87 14.83
C ARG A 291 16.81 39.18 15.24
N TRP A 292 17.26 38.23 14.43
CA TRP A 292 18.51 37.52 14.66
C TRP A 292 19.72 38.47 14.67
N GLN A 293 19.84 39.35 13.66
CA GLN A 293 20.88 40.36 13.59
C GLN A 293 20.86 41.33 14.79
N GLU A 294 19.68 41.73 15.26
CA GLU A 294 19.53 42.56 16.46
C GLU A 294 20.02 41.85 17.73
N LEU A 295 19.84 40.53 17.82
CA LEU A 295 20.32 39.70 18.95
C LEU A 295 21.84 39.45 18.88
N GLU A 296 22.38 39.24 17.71
CA GLU A 296 23.84 39.07 17.54
C GLU A 296 24.62 40.39 17.68
N GLY A 297 24.05 41.50 17.19
CA GLY A 297 24.66 42.83 17.32
C GLY A 297 24.58 43.47 18.73
N GLY A 298 23.83 42.81 19.64
CA GLY A 298 23.76 43.18 21.06
C GLY A 298 24.66 42.36 21.98
N ARG A 299 25.52 41.51 21.41
CA ARG A 299 26.65 40.83 22.08
C ARG A 299 27.95 41.47 21.68
#